data_881b9070dac5f94118d0073761f7b921
#
_entry.id   881b9070dac5f94118d0073761f7b921
#
_cell.length_a   1.000
_cell.length_b   1.000
_cell.length_c   1.000
_cell.angle_alpha   90.00
_cell.angle_beta   90.00
_cell.angle_gamma   90.00
#
_symmetry.space_group_name_H-M   'P 1'
#
loop_
_entity.id
_entity.type
_entity.pdbx_description
1 polymer ?
#
loop_
_entity_poly.entity_id
_entity_poly.type
_entity_poly.pdbx_seq_one_letter_code
_entity_poly.pdbx_strand_id
1 'polypeptide(L)' 'GLDRVLKRDHEYVKYKGRIVDVKLFKAVDGVKEFQGTLQGLDENDNVTIITEDNRTLAFNRKDIATTRLAVIL' A
#
# COMPACT_ATOMS: atom_id res chain seq x y z
N GLY A 1 -15.30 10.85 6.00
CA GLY A 1 -14.77 9.55 6.13
C GLY A 1 -13.35 9.53 6.61
N LEU A 2 -13.08 8.62 7.49
CA LEU A 2 -11.76 8.45 8.06
C LEU A 2 -10.85 7.63 7.15
N ASP A 3 -11.45 6.78 6.32
CA ASP A 3 -10.71 5.92 5.42
C ASP A 3 -10.60 6.57 4.05
N ARG A 4 -9.37 6.75 3.61
CA ARG A 4 -9.13 7.29 2.28
C ARG A 4 -8.55 6.22 1.39
N VAL A 5 -9.19 5.98 0.26
CA VAL A 5 -8.73 5.02 -0.74
C VAL A 5 -7.83 5.74 -1.73
N LEU A 6 -6.64 5.18 -1.95
CA LEU A 6 -5.69 5.71 -2.93
C LEU A 6 -5.91 4.98 -4.24
N LYS A 7 -6.27 5.73 -5.29
CA LYS A 7 -6.58 5.14 -6.60
C LYS A 7 -5.65 5.62 -7.70
N ARG A 8 -5.15 6.84 -7.59
CA ARG A 8 -4.36 7.46 -8.65
C ARG A 8 -2.90 7.56 -8.28
N ASP A 9 -2.04 7.65 -9.29
CA ASP A 9 -0.59 7.71 -9.10
C ASP A 9 -0.18 8.85 -8.19
N HIS A 10 -0.77 10.03 -8.37
CA HIS A 10 -0.40 11.20 -7.57
C HIS A 10 -0.75 11.02 -6.10
N GLU A 11 -1.76 10.20 -5.81
CA GLU A 11 -2.13 9.93 -4.43
C GLU A 11 -1.07 9.10 -3.72
N TYR A 12 -0.47 8.14 -4.43
CA TYR A 12 0.63 7.35 -3.86
C TYR A 12 1.86 8.22 -3.58
N VAL A 13 2.08 9.23 -4.39
CA VAL A 13 3.18 10.17 -4.17
C VAL A 13 2.85 11.14 -3.02
N LYS A 14 1.62 11.64 -3.00
CA LYS A 14 1.16 12.60 -1.99
C LYS A 14 1.24 12.03 -0.58
N TYR A 15 0.86 10.78 -0.43
CA TYR A 15 0.81 10.13 0.89
C TYR A 15 2.04 9.27 1.20
N LYS A 16 3.11 9.47 0.48
CA LYS A 16 4.38 8.82 0.76
C LYS A 16 4.80 9.14 2.19
N GLY A 17 5.22 8.11 2.92
CA GLY A 17 5.59 8.25 4.34
C GLY A 17 4.44 8.00 5.31
N ARG A 18 3.23 7.80 4.79
CA ARG A 18 2.07 7.47 5.63
C ARG A 18 1.89 5.98 5.71
N ILE A 19 1.25 5.53 6.77
CA ILE A 19 0.91 4.11 6.92
C ILE A 19 -0.33 3.82 6.10
N VAL A 20 -0.27 2.77 5.29
CA VAL A 20 -1.36 2.38 4.42
C VAL A 20 -1.68 0.91 4.59
N ASP A 21 -2.92 0.54 4.29
CA ASP A 21 -3.36 -0.84 4.21
C ASP A 21 -3.50 -1.21 2.74
N VAL A 22 -2.77 -2.22 2.31
CA VAL A 22 -2.82 -2.73 0.94
C VAL A 22 -3.59 -4.04 0.93
N LYS A 23 -4.65 -4.09 0.13
CA LYS A 23 -5.43 -5.31 -0.05
C LYS A 23 -5.20 -5.83 -1.45
N LEU A 24 -4.87 -7.10 -1.56
CA LEU A 24 -4.57 -7.75 -2.83
C LEU A 24 -5.76 -8.57 -3.32
N PHE A 25 -5.81 -8.80 -4.64
CA PHE A 25 -6.81 -9.68 -5.22
C PHE A 25 -6.54 -11.15 -4.87
N LYS A 26 -5.25 -11.51 -4.76
CA LYS A 26 -4.84 -12.87 -4.44
C LYS A 26 -4.00 -12.85 -3.17
N ALA A 27 -4.18 -13.89 -2.35
CA ALA A 27 -3.37 -14.03 -1.15
C ALA A 27 -1.92 -14.33 -1.50
N VAL A 28 -1.01 -13.73 -0.75
CA VAL A 28 0.42 -14.04 -0.80
C VAL A 28 0.75 -14.73 0.53
N ASP A 29 1.17 -15.99 0.46
CA ASP A 29 1.41 -16.81 1.65
C ASP A 29 0.18 -16.86 2.58
N GLY A 30 -1.00 -16.89 1.97
CA GLY A 30 -2.26 -16.94 2.70
C GLY A 30 -2.75 -15.62 3.25
N VAL A 31 -2.07 -14.51 2.93
CA VAL A 31 -2.42 -13.17 3.43
C VAL A 31 -2.77 -12.26 2.27
N LYS A 32 -3.93 -11.63 2.34
CA LYS A 32 -4.39 -10.69 1.32
C LYS A 32 -4.19 -9.23 1.69
N GLU A 33 -4.02 -8.94 2.97
CA GLU A 33 -3.89 -7.58 3.45
C GLU A 33 -2.55 -7.37 4.13
N PHE A 34 -1.92 -6.26 3.81
CA PHE A 34 -0.65 -5.88 4.40
C PHE A 34 -0.71 -4.42 4.83
N GLN A 35 -0.09 -4.11 5.94
CA GLN A 35 0.01 -2.75 6.45
C GLN A 35 1.47 -2.35 6.53
N GLY A 36 1.77 -1.14 6.12
CA GLY A 36 3.13 -0.63 6.19
C GLY A 36 3.21 0.83 5.79
N THR A 37 4.41 1.39 5.92
CA THR A 37 4.66 2.76 5.52
C THR A 37 4.83 2.83 4.01
N LEU A 38 4.02 3.66 3.35
CA LEU A 38 4.08 3.82 1.91
C LEU A 38 5.39 4.49 1.50
N GLN A 39 6.13 3.84 0.61
CA GLN A 39 7.37 4.40 0.08
C GLN A 39 7.17 5.10 -1.26
N GLY A 40 6.05 4.82 -1.90
CA GLY A 40 5.71 5.44 -3.16
C GLY A 40 5.46 4.43 -4.26
N LEU A 41 5.39 4.94 -5.48
CA LEU A 41 5.14 4.17 -6.68
C LEU A 41 6.38 4.27 -7.56
N ASP A 42 6.88 3.14 -8.06
CA ASP A 42 8.07 3.14 -8.90
C ASP A 42 7.71 3.21 -10.40
N GLU A 43 8.73 3.15 -11.25
CA GLU A 43 8.58 3.24 -12.69
C GLU A 43 7.77 2.09 -13.28
N ASN A 44 7.75 0.96 -12.61
CA ASN A 44 7.06 -0.24 -13.07
C ASN A 44 5.66 -0.39 -12.46
N ASP A 45 5.12 0.67 -11.90
CA ASP A 45 3.83 0.67 -11.21
C ASP A 45 3.80 -0.26 -10.00
N ASN A 46 4.91 -0.42 -9.34
CA ASN A 46 5.00 -1.18 -8.11
C ASN A 46 4.86 -0.26 -6.91
N VAL A 47 3.92 -0.58 -6.03
CA VAL A 47 3.74 0.12 -4.78
C VAL A 47 4.63 -0.54 -3.74
N THR A 48 5.49 0.22 -3.11
CA THR A 48 6.42 -0.28 -2.11
C THR A 48 5.99 0.19 -0.72
N ILE A 49 5.96 -0.72 0.22
CA ILE A 49 5.68 -0.41 1.62
C ILE A 49 6.75 -1.05 2.51
N ILE A 50 6.96 -0.47 3.68
CA ILE A 50 7.84 -1.01 4.70
C ILE A 50 6.99 -1.39 5.89
N THR A 51 7.03 -2.67 6.27
CA THR A 51 6.24 -3.20 7.39
C THR A 51 6.89 -2.83 8.72
N GLU A 52 6.19 -3.13 9.82
CA GLU A 52 6.71 -2.90 11.17
C GLU A 52 8.01 -3.66 11.43
N ASP A 53 8.22 -4.77 10.75
CA ASP A 53 9.43 -5.59 10.88
C ASP A 53 10.58 -5.06 10.02
N ASN A 54 10.43 -3.86 9.46
CA ASN A 54 11.40 -3.25 8.55
C ASN A 54 11.60 -4.08 7.27
N ARG A 55 10.58 -4.80 6.86
CA ARG A 55 10.61 -5.52 5.59
C ARG A 55 10.05 -4.66 4.49
N THR A 56 10.75 -4.62 3.37
CA THR A 56 10.29 -3.92 2.19
C THR A 56 9.46 -4.87 1.34
N LEU A 57 8.22 -4.51 1.10
CA LEU A 57 7.31 -5.27 0.24
C LEU A 57 6.92 -4.44 -0.95
N ALA A 58 6.94 -5.05 -2.12
CA ALA A 58 6.56 -4.39 -3.36
C ALA A 58 5.42 -5.18 -4.01
N PHE A 59 4.38 -4.47 -4.41
CA PHE A 59 3.21 -5.07 -5.07
C PHE A 59 2.92 -4.30 -6.35
N ASN A 60 2.67 -5.02 -7.44
CA ASN A 60 2.26 -4.37 -8.67
C ASN A 60 0.83 -3.84 -8.50
N ARG A 61 0.55 -2.65 -9.04
CA ARG A 61 -0.78 -2.05 -8.91
C ARG A 61 -1.89 -2.93 -9.47
N LYS A 62 -1.59 -3.76 -10.46
CA LYS A 62 -2.56 -4.69 -11.03
C LYS A 62 -2.98 -5.77 -10.05
N ASP A 63 -2.11 -6.09 -9.10
CA ASP A 63 -2.38 -7.11 -8.09
C ASP A 63 -3.07 -6.51 -6.87
N ILE A 64 -3.09 -5.19 -6.76
CA ILE A 64 -3.68 -4.50 -5.62
C ILE A 64 -5.16 -4.23 -5.89
N ALA A 65 -6.02 -4.77 -5.04
CA ALA A 65 -7.45 -4.50 -5.11
C ALA A 65 -7.77 -3.12 -4.55
N THR A 66 -7.17 -2.78 -3.41
CA THR A 66 -7.44 -1.52 -2.72
C THR A 66 -6.23 -1.12 -1.89
N THR A 67 -5.92 0.16 -1.88
CA THR A 67 -4.95 0.74 -0.95
C THR A 67 -5.66 1.85 -0.19
N ARG A 68 -5.62 1.79 1.14
CA ARG A 68 -6.26 2.80 1.98
C ARG A 68 -5.28 3.35 2.99
N LEU A 69 -5.45 4.62 3.33
CA LEU A 69 -4.70 5.21 4.43
C LEU A 69 -5.17 4.57 5.75
N ALA A 70 -4.22 4.06 6.50
CA ALA A 70 -4.52 3.54 7.83
C ALA A 70 -4.71 4.73 8.77
N VAL A 71 -5.76 4.68 9.58
CA VAL A 71 -6.00 5.67 10.60
C VAL A 71 -5.47 5.12 11.91
N ILE A 72 -4.43 5.73 12.42
CA ILE A 72 -3.84 5.34 13.71
C ILE A 72 -4.15 6.43 14.72
N LEU A 73 -4.88 6.05 15.73
CA LEU A 73 -5.27 6.95 16.79
C LEU A 73 -4.41 6.76 18.02
#